data_65e341f74b9342bc717b3da04f9659c6
#
_entry.id   65e341f74b9342bc717b3da04f9659c6
#
_cell.length_a   1.000
_cell.length_b   1.000
_cell.length_c   1.000
_cell.angle_alpha   90.00
_cell.angle_beta   90.00
_cell.angle_gamma   90.00
#
_symmetry.space_group_name_H-M   'P 1'
#
loop_
_entity.id
_entity.type
_entity.pdbx_description
1 polymer ?
#
loop_
_entity_poly.entity_id
_entity_poly.type
_entity_poly.pdbx_seq_one_letter_code
_entity_poly.pdbx_strand_id
1 'polypeptide(L)'
;MVKLADGSEKGLKGHFKEDFSHRTRIGLAPRAGHVDRDAPFKRIATEEAWTFPALVKAQVDYFESGAAKADDSLKMGAMFSKMPSLQEMLQDLGELRIAHMDELGIDRQLLLLTAPGVQVVKPGDGTALAREANDIAADACARHPDRFSALAAFDPRDVAGSVTELERAAKLGLNGAVLNSHWQGHYIDEQDYWPILEALEANDLALYIHPTAPFNGAHYETRGFFGALGGFPHDVWLHTMGIIFSGAFDRFPKLRLVIGHMGECMPLQLYRFDWMQGNADNRAGLRGGQPPVKLQHPVSYYFHNNIWITTSGVAWEPAIKFCMDVLGPERVLYAMDYPYQQSYDEVAAYDRMDIAPDLKKMLMEDNARRVFNLPA
;
A
#
# COMPACT_ATOMS: atom_id res chain seq x y z
N MET A 1 -27.53 1.34 2.92
CA MET A 1 -27.78 -0.06 3.38
C MET A 1 -27.98 -0.91 2.13
N VAL A 2 -27.24 -1.94 2.01
CA VAL A 2 -27.28 -2.85 0.86
C VAL A 2 -27.94 -4.15 1.30
N LYS A 3 -28.81 -4.70 0.46
CA LYS A 3 -29.47 -5.97 0.68
C LYS A 3 -28.59 -7.06 0.04
N LEU A 4 -28.03 -7.94 0.87
CA LEU A 4 -27.21 -9.06 0.40
C LEU A 4 -28.10 -10.18 -0.17
N ALA A 5 -27.50 -11.11 -0.93
CA ALA A 5 -28.22 -12.24 -1.54
C ALA A 5 -28.93 -13.13 -0.52
N ASP A 6 -28.47 -13.18 0.73
CA ASP A 6 -29.11 -13.87 1.86
C ASP A 6 -30.30 -13.10 2.46
N GLY A 7 -30.65 -11.93 1.92
CA GLY A 7 -31.73 -11.08 2.39
C GLY A 7 -31.39 -10.17 3.57
N SER A 8 -30.16 -10.24 4.10
CA SER A 8 -29.70 -9.33 5.15
C SER A 8 -29.39 -7.94 4.60
N GLU A 9 -29.62 -6.90 5.41
CA GLU A 9 -29.23 -5.54 5.07
C GLU A 9 -27.99 -5.15 5.86
N LYS A 10 -26.89 -4.93 5.15
CA LYS A 10 -25.63 -4.43 5.72
C LYS A 10 -25.21 -3.14 5.03
N GLY A 11 -24.74 -2.19 5.79
CA GLY A 11 -24.16 -0.96 5.27
C GLY A 11 -22.89 -0.65 6.05
N LEU A 12 -22.05 0.23 5.53
CA LEU A 12 -20.82 0.69 6.18
C LEU A 12 -21.05 1.07 7.65
N LYS A 13 -22.18 1.73 7.95
CA LYS A 13 -22.56 2.09 9.32
C LYS A 13 -22.82 0.88 10.22
N GLY A 14 -23.13 -0.28 9.66
CA GLY A 14 -23.35 -1.52 10.41
C GLY A 14 -22.07 -2.18 10.88
N HIS A 15 -20.97 -2.03 10.13
CA HIS A 15 -19.67 -2.61 10.44
C HIS A 15 -18.83 -1.75 11.39
N PHE A 16 -19.05 -0.42 11.39
CA PHE A 16 -18.28 0.55 12.17
C PHE A 16 -19.14 1.42 13.09
N LYS A 17 -20.25 0.91 13.61
CA LYS A 17 -21.19 1.70 14.43
C LYS A 17 -20.56 2.42 15.63
N GLU A 18 -19.43 1.93 16.12
CA GLU A 18 -18.81 2.46 17.34
C GLU A 18 -17.61 3.38 17.07
N ASP A 19 -17.07 3.44 15.84
CA ASP A 19 -15.74 3.98 15.65
C ASP A 19 -15.65 5.39 15.05
N PHE A 20 -16.71 5.90 14.47
CA PHE A 20 -16.68 7.25 13.90
C PHE A 20 -16.97 8.39 14.90
N SER A 21 -17.36 8.07 16.13
CA SER A 21 -17.63 9.08 17.17
C SER A 21 -16.36 9.87 17.58
N HIS A 22 -15.18 9.29 17.42
CA HIS A 22 -13.92 9.99 17.69
C HIS A 22 -13.57 11.03 16.62
N ARG A 23 -14.09 10.91 15.39
CA ARG A 23 -13.85 11.87 14.29
C ARG A 23 -14.38 13.28 14.60
N THR A 24 -15.39 13.41 15.44
CA THR A 24 -15.85 14.72 15.90
C THR A 24 -14.80 15.51 16.70
N ARG A 25 -13.75 14.84 17.15
CA ARG A 25 -12.61 15.44 17.86
C ARG A 25 -11.43 15.79 16.94
N ILE A 26 -11.48 15.38 15.67
CA ILE A 26 -10.42 15.66 14.70
C ILE A 26 -10.73 17.03 14.07
N GLY A 27 -10.01 18.06 14.47
CA GLY A 27 -10.19 19.41 13.89
C GLY A 27 -9.92 19.50 12.39
N LEU A 28 -9.26 18.49 11.80
CA LEU A 28 -8.93 18.36 10.38
C LEU A 28 -9.84 17.38 9.64
N ALA A 29 -10.82 16.75 10.31
CA ALA A 29 -11.73 15.82 9.65
C ALA A 29 -12.50 16.52 8.51
N PRO A 30 -12.71 15.85 7.38
CA PRO A 30 -13.54 16.37 6.31
C PRO A 30 -14.94 16.73 6.83
N ARG A 31 -15.48 17.85 6.38
CA ARG A 31 -16.87 18.20 6.68
C ARG A 31 -17.79 17.26 5.92
N ALA A 32 -18.97 17.00 6.51
CA ALA A 32 -20.03 16.28 5.82
C ALA A 32 -20.29 16.88 4.43
N GLY A 33 -20.46 16.04 3.44
CA GLY A 33 -20.60 16.43 2.05
C GLY A 33 -21.43 15.48 1.23
N HIS A 34 -21.46 15.71 -0.06
CA HIS A 34 -22.13 14.88 -1.04
C HIS A 34 -21.13 14.38 -2.07
N VAL A 35 -21.15 13.07 -2.37
CA VAL A 35 -20.34 12.47 -3.43
C VAL A 35 -20.99 12.78 -4.76
N ASP A 36 -20.25 13.40 -5.65
CA ASP A 36 -20.71 13.70 -7.01
C ASP A 36 -20.71 12.42 -7.85
N ARG A 37 -21.92 11.88 -8.08
CA ARG A 37 -22.10 10.66 -8.88
C ARG A 37 -21.96 10.89 -10.39
N ASP A 38 -22.04 12.14 -10.82
CA ASP A 38 -21.95 12.55 -12.22
C ASP A 38 -20.54 13.11 -12.56
N ALA A 39 -19.56 12.90 -11.68
CA ALA A 39 -18.17 13.34 -11.90
C ALA A 39 -17.63 12.80 -13.24
N PRO A 40 -16.93 13.63 -14.03
CA PRO A 40 -16.43 13.26 -15.37
C PRO A 40 -15.14 12.41 -15.30
N PHE A 41 -14.97 11.65 -14.25
CA PHE A 41 -13.84 10.73 -14.03
C PHE A 41 -14.28 9.52 -13.22
N LYS A 42 -13.51 8.46 -13.29
CA LYS A 42 -13.65 7.28 -12.44
C LYS A 42 -12.83 7.45 -11.16
N ARG A 43 -13.38 6.99 -10.03
CA ARG A 43 -12.65 6.90 -8.77
C ARG A 43 -12.00 5.54 -8.67
N ILE A 44 -10.70 5.49 -8.96
CA ILE A 44 -9.88 4.28 -8.88
C ILE A 44 -9.06 4.33 -7.60
N ALA A 45 -9.51 3.62 -6.58
CA ALA A 45 -8.83 3.55 -5.30
C ALA A 45 -7.70 2.50 -5.35
N THR A 46 -6.49 2.86 -4.93
CA THR A 46 -5.27 2.10 -5.23
C THR A 46 -4.59 1.45 -4.01
N GLU A 47 -5.23 1.45 -2.84
CA GLU A 47 -4.73 0.79 -1.63
C GLU A 47 -5.88 0.11 -0.90
N GLU A 48 -6.36 -1.00 -1.48
CA GLU A 48 -7.61 -1.63 -1.05
C GLU A 48 -7.34 -3.06 -0.58
N ALA A 49 -7.22 -3.20 0.74
CA ALA A 49 -6.73 -4.42 1.38
C ALA A 49 -7.73 -5.59 1.29
N TRP A 50 -7.18 -6.80 1.15
CA TRP A 50 -7.95 -8.05 1.21
C TRP A 50 -7.11 -9.18 1.80
N THR A 51 -7.74 -10.27 2.20
CA THR A 51 -7.10 -11.51 2.65
C THR A 51 -7.96 -12.73 2.31
N PHE A 52 -7.50 -13.93 2.68
CA PHE A 52 -8.25 -15.17 2.49
C PHE A 52 -8.02 -16.15 3.66
N PRO A 53 -8.98 -17.08 3.89
CA PRO A 53 -8.97 -17.92 5.10
C PRO A 53 -7.71 -18.73 5.31
N ALA A 54 -7.11 -19.30 4.23
CA ALA A 54 -5.92 -20.13 4.36
C ALA A 54 -4.71 -19.33 4.85
N LEU A 55 -4.52 -18.08 4.38
CA LEU A 55 -3.45 -17.21 4.85
C LEU A 55 -3.64 -16.83 6.32
N VAL A 56 -4.86 -16.41 6.69
CA VAL A 56 -5.17 -16.06 8.09
C VAL A 56 -4.89 -17.24 9.02
N LYS A 57 -5.32 -18.44 8.62
CA LYS A 57 -5.05 -19.67 9.37
C LYS A 57 -3.57 -19.94 9.50
N ALA A 58 -2.79 -19.84 8.41
CA ALA A 58 -1.36 -20.09 8.42
C ALA A 58 -0.61 -19.10 9.36
N GLN A 59 -0.99 -17.84 9.37
CA GLN A 59 -0.45 -16.82 10.25
C GLN A 59 -0.77 -17.12 11.72
N VAL A 60 -2.02 -17.47 12.03
CA VAL A 60 -2.45 -17.83 13.40
C VAL A 60 -1.74 -19.07 13.90
N ASP A 61 -1.73 -20.15 13.10
CA ASP A 61 -1.06 -21.43 13.47
C ASP A 61 0.43 -21.19 13.75
N TYR A 62 1.10 -20.38 12.93
CA TYR A 62 2.52 -20.09 13.12
C TYR A 62 2.77 -19.23 14.36
N PHE A 63 1.93 -18.25 14.64
CA PHE A 63 1.99 -17.45 15.86
C PHE A 63 1.77 -18.32 17.11
N GLU A 64 0.75 -19.20 17.10
CA GLU A 64 0.39 -20.07 18.22
C GLU A 64 1.43 -21.17 18.47
N SER A 65 2.17 -21.60 17.45
CA SER A 65 3.30 -22.52 17.60
C SER A 65 4.40 -21.96 18.50
N GLY A 66 4.46 -20.64 18.65
CA GLY A 66 5.46 -19.95 19.45
C GLY A 66 6.84 -19.83 18.79
N ALA A 67 7.01 -20.32 17.57
CA ALA A 67 8.29 -20.29 16.85
C ALA A 67 8.73 -18.86 16.46
N ALA A 68 7.77 -17.93 16.30
CA ALA A 68 7.99 -16.54 15.88
C ALA A 68 7.34 -15.52 16.82
N LYS A 69 7.33 -15.78 18.14
CA LYS A 69 6.70 -14.89 19.14
C LYS A 69 7.26 -13.47 19.18
N ALA A 70 8.48 -13.27 18.70
CA ALA A 70 9.15 -11.98 18.67
C ALA A 70 8.84 -11.19 17.39
N ASP A 71 8.10 -11.76 16.44
CA ASP A 71 7.72 -11.09 15.20
C ASP A 71 6.45 -10.24 15.44
N ASP A 72 6.63 -8.93 15.51
CA ASP A 72 5.54 -7.97 15.76
C ASP A 72 4.53 -7.94 14.62
N SER A 73 4.96 -8.19 13.37
CA SER A 73 4.07 -8.26 12.21
C SER A 73 3.15 -9.48 12.28
N LEU A 74 3.70 -10.65 12.66
CA LEU A 74 2.89 -11.85 12.86
C LEU A 74 1.91 -11.70 14.04
N LYS A 75 2.35 -11.07 15.12
CA LYS A 75 1.50 -10.72 16.28
C LYS A 75 0.34 -9.82 15.86
N MET A 76 0.59 -8.84 14.99
CA MET A 76 -0.44 -7.97 14.43
C MET A 76 -1.46 -8.75 13.59
N GLY A 77 -1.01 -9.65 12.71
CA GLY A 77 -1.88 -10.51 11.92
C GLY A 77 -2.78 -11.39 12.79
N ALA A 78 -2.21 -12.01 13.84
CA ALA A 78 -2.96 -12.80 14.82
C ALA A 78 -3.96 -11.97 15.65
N MET A 79 -3.70 -10.67 15.86
CA MET A 79 -4.65 -9.74 16.48
C MET A 79 -5.81 -9.43 15.52
N PHE A 80 -5.53 -9.11 14.27
CA PHE A 80 -6.56 -8.79 13.28
C PHE A 80 -7.48 -9.97 12.97
N SER A 81 -6.97 -11.23 13.06
CA SER A 81 -7.79 -12.44 12.90
C SER A 81 -8.93 -12.55 13.91
N LYS A 82 -8.82 -11.86 15.05
CA LYS A 82 -9.82 -11.85 16.14
C LYS A 82 -10.88 -10.75 15.97
N MET A 83 -10.91 -10.05 14.87
CA MET A 83 -11.85 -8.97 14.56
C MET A 83 -12.86 -9.41 13.47
N PRO A 84 -14.01 -10.02 13.83
CA PRO A 84 -14.90 -10.66 12.86
C PRO A 84 -15.37 -9.75 11.72
N SER A 85 -15.78 -8.51 12.05
CA SER A 85 -16.26 -7.55 11.05
C SER A 85 -15.15 -7.13 10.08
N LEU A 86 -13.93 -6.99 10.57
CA LEU A 86 -12.77 -6.70 9.73
C LEU A 86 -12.47 -7.89 8.80
N GLN A 87 -12.48 -9.11 9.34
CA GLN A 87 -12.24 -10.32 8.56
C GLN A 87 -13.32 -10.54 7.50
N GLU A 88 -14.59 -10.27 7.80
CA GLU A 88 -15.68 -10.33 6.83
C GLU A 88 -15.41 -9.39 5.63
N MET A 89 -15.02 -8.14 5.90
CA MET A 89 -14.74 -7.17 4.84
C MET A 89 -13.46 -7.47 4.06
N LEU A 90 -12.40 -7.94 4.73
CA LEU A 90 -11.15 -8.29 4.09
C LEU A 90 -11.27 -9.52 3.18
N GLN A 91 -12.11 -10.50 3.54
CA GLN A 91 -12.27 -11.75 2.80
C GLN A 91 -13.32 -11.69 1.71
N ASP A 92 -14.15 -10.65 1.68
CA ASP A 92 -15.14 -10.49 0.62
C ASP A 92 -14.53 -9.81 -0.61
N LEU A 93 -14.47 -10.53 -1.72
CA LEU A 93 -14.13 -10.03 -3.06
C LEU A 93 -15.33 -10.13 -3.99
N GLY A 94 -16.51 -9.78 -3.49
CA GLY A 94 -17.79 -9.92 -4.19
C GLY A 94 -18.83 -8.91 -3.72
N GLU A 95 -20.00 -9.41 -3.33
CA GLU A 95 -21.21 -8.61 -3.13
C GLU A 95 -21.07 -7.53 -2.05
N LEU A 96 -20.49 -7.85 -0.88
CA LEU A 96 -20.36 -6.90 0.22
C LEU A 96 -19.41 -5.77 -0.17
N ARG A 97 -18.25 -6.11 -0.74
CA ARG A 97 -17.25 -5.13 -1.15
C ARG A 97 -17.76 -4.20 -2.25
N ILE A 98 -18.40 -4.76 -3.28
CA ILE A 98 -19.01 -4.00 -4.37
C ILE A 98 -20.09 -3.06 -3.81
N ALA A 99 -20.90 -3.54 -2.89
CA ALA A 99 -21.92 -2.74 -2.24
C ALA A 99 -21.35 -1.56 -1.46
N HIS A 100 -20.23 -1.75 -0.75
CA HIS A 100 -19.50 -0.66 -0.08
C HIS A 100 -18.91 0.33 -1.10
N MET A 101 -18.35 -0.17 -2.20
CA MET A 101 -17.86 0.69 -3.29
C MET A 101 -19.00 1.55 -3.87
N ASP A 102 -20.16 0.95 -4.11
CA ASP A 102 -21.34 1.67 -4.63
C ASP A 102 -21.83 2.72 -3.63
N GLU A 103 -21.87 2.41 -2.34
CA GLU A 103 -22.25 3.39 -1.29
C GLU A 103 -21.27 4.57 -1.25
N LEU A 104 -19.98 4.30 -1.40
CA LEU A 104 -18.91 5.30 -1.36
C LEU A 104 -18.71 6.04 -2.70
N GLY A 105 -19.22 5.50 -3.80
CA GLY A 105 -19.00 6.06 -5.14
C GLY A 105 -17.65 5.71 -5.74
N ILE A 106 -17.08 4.57 -5.36
CA ILE A 106 -15.83 4.05 -5.91
C ILE A 106 -16.13 3.19 -7.12
N ASP A 107 -15.54 3.52 -8.25
CA ASP A 107 -15.74 2.79 -9.49
C ASP A 107 -14.89 1.52 -9.54
N ARG A 108 -13.63 1.61 -9.15
CA ARG A 108 -12.67 0.50 -9.19
C ARG A 108 -11.78 0.50 -7.95
N GLN A 109 -11.49 -0.69 -7.46
CA GLN A 109 -10.46 -0.93 -6.43
C GLN A 109 -9.27 -1.69 -7.03
N LEU A 110 -8.06 -1.26 -6.70
CA LEU A 110 -6.84 -2.03 -6.88
C LEU A 110 -6.58 -2.82 -5.60
N LEU A 111 -6.85 -4.11 -5.66
CA LEU A 111 -6.74 -5.02 -4.53
C LEU A 111 -5.28 -5.30 -4.19
N LEU A 112 -4.92 -5.21 -2.93
CA LEU A 112 -3.61 -5.61 -2.41
C LEU A 112 -3.76 -6.55 -1.22
N LEU A 113 -2.90 -7.57 -1.14
CA LEU A 113 -2.91 -8.49 -0.02
C LEU A 113 -2.51 -7.76 1.26
N THR A 114 -3.40 -7.78 2.26
CA THR A 114 -3.23 -7.01 3.50
C THR A 114 -1.98 -7.39 4.28
N ALA A 115 -1.45 -6.45 5.05
CA ALA A 115 -0.43 -6.74 6.05
C ALA A 115 -0.92 -7.78 7.08
N PRO A 116 -0.02 -8.66 7.54
CA PRO A 116 1.41 -8.70 7.27
C PRO A 116 1.83 -9.54 6.04
N GLY A 117 0.90 -9.99 5.18
CA GLY A 117 1.20 -10.72 3.96
C GLY A 117 1.68 -12.16 4.16
N VAL A 118 2.29 -12.72 3.13
CA VAL A 118 2.78 -14.11 3.13
C VAL A 118 4.19 -14.26 3.73
N GLN A 119 4.95 -13.18 3.86
CA GLN A 119 6.33 -13.21 4.35
C GLN A 119 6.45 -13.52 5.85
N VAL A 120 5.36 -13.55 6.59
CA VAL A 120 5.34 -13.82 8.04
C VAL A 120 4.80 -15.21 8.39
N VAL A 121 4.42 -16.03 7.43
CA VAL A 121 4.04 -17.42 7.67
C VAL A 121 5.27 -18.30 7.90
N LYS A 122 5.05 -19.55 8.28
CA LYS A 122 6.14 -20.51 8.43
C LYS A 122 7.04 -20.53 7.19
N PRO A 123 8.37 -20.46 7.35
CA PRO A 123 9.28 -20.53 6.20
C PRO A 123 9.02 -21.76 5.33
N GLY A 124 8.94 -21.53 4.01
CA GLY A 124 8.62 -22.56 3.02
C GLY A 124 7.15 -22.62 2.59
N ASP A 125 6.22 -22.04 3.36
CA ASP A 125 4.80 -22.03 3.01
C ASP A 125 4.39 -20.76 2.20
N GLY A 126 5.19 -19.70 2.28
CA GLY A 126 4.82 -18.37 1.74
C GLY A 126 4.64 -18.33 0.23
N THR A 127 5.52 -19.00 -0.54
CA THR A 127 5.41 -19.04 -2.02
C THR A 127 4.12 -19.73 -2.49
N ALA A 128 3.72 -20.82 -1.81
CA ALA A 128 2.47 -21.52 -2.14
C ALA A 128 1.24 -20.64 -1.83
N LEU A 129 1.26 -19.94 -0.68
CA LEU A 129 0.20 -19.02 -0.29
C LEU A 129 0.16 -17.76 -1.18
N ALA A 130 1.31 -17.27 -1.63
CA ALA A 130 1.38 -16.18 -2.62
C ALA A 130 0.70 -16.59 -3.93
N ARG A 131 0.99 -17.80 -4.41
CA ARG A 131 0.36 -18.35 -5.61
C ARG A 131 -1.16 -18.47 -5.46
N GLU A 132 -1.64 -19.00 -4.34
CA GLU A 132 -3.08 -19.11 -4.05
C GLU A 132 -3.74 -17.72 -4.00
N ALA A 133 -3.09 -16.75 -3.34
CA ALA A 133 -3.56 -15.36 -3.31
C ALA A 133 -3.70 -14.78 -4.73
N ASN A 134 -2.70 -14.98 -5.58
CA ASN A 134 -2.71 -14.47 -6.95
C ASN A 134 -3.80 -15.12 -7.81
N ASP A 135 -4.07 -16.41 -7.63
CA ASP A 135 -5.16 -17.11 -8.31
C ASP A 135 -6.52 -16.57 -7.86
N ILE A 136 -6.73 -16.36 -6.56
CA ILE A 136 -7.96 -15.77 -6.00
C ILE A 136 -8.17 -14.33 -6.52
N ALA A 137 -7.11 -13.51 -6.51
CA ALA A 137 -7.18 -12.14 -7.00
C ALA A 137 -7.49 -12.07 -8.50
N ALA A 138 -6.85 -12.92 -9.32
CA ALA A 138 -7.10 -13.00 -10.75
C ALA A 138 -8.53 -13.44 -11.04
N ASP A 139 -9.06 -14.43 -10.30
CA ASP A 139 -10.45 -14.87 -10.41
C ASP A 139 -11.45 -13.75 -10.05
N ALA A 140 -11.18 -13.00 -8.97
CA ALA A 140 -12.01 -11.86 -8.58
C ALA A 140 -12.02 -10.77 -9.66
N CYS A 141 -10.87 -10.45 -10.25
CA CYS A 141 -10.76 -9.51 -11.37
C CYS A 141 -11.51 -10.03 -12.62
N ALA A 142 -11.44 -11.33 -12.91
CA ALA A 142 -12.15 -11.93 -14.04
C ALA A 142 -13.68 -11.92 -13.85
N ARG A 143 -14.16 -12.14 -12.62
CA ARG A 143 -15.61 -12.05 -12.29
C ARG A 143 -16.15 -10.62 -12.31
N HIS A 144 -15.33 -9.65 -11.97
CA HIS A 144 -15.74 -8.24 -11.85
C HIS A 144 -14.74 -7.30 -12.56
N PRO A 145 -14.55 -7.42 -13.88
CA PRO A 145 -13.47 -6.76 -14.63
C PRO A 145 -13.56 -5.23 -14.62
N ASP A 146 -14.76 -4.69 -14.41
CA ASP A 146 -14.97 -3.24 -14.31
C ASP A 146 -14.78 -2.69 -12.90
N ARG A 147 -14.69 -3.57 -11.88
CA ARG A 147 -14.66 -3.17 -10.48
C ARG A 147 -13.32 -3.45 -9.82
N PHE A 148 -12.62 -4.50 -10.22
CA PHE A 148 -11.37 -4.93 -9.59
C PHE A 148 -10.21 -4.96 -10.57
N SER A 149 -9.07 -4.59 -10.05
CA SER A 149 -7.72 -4.88 -10.52
C SER A 149 -6.93 -5.33 -9.30
N ALA A 150 -5.78 -5.98 -9.46
CA ALA A 150 -5.09 -6.51 -8.28
C ALA A 150 -3.57 -6.48 -8.42
N LEU A 151 -2.90 -6.40 -7.29
CA LEU A 151 -1.46 -6.57 -7.13
C LEU A 151 -1.14 -8.00 -6.75
N ALA A 152 -0.05 -8.53 -7.32
CA ALA A 152 0.47 -9.84 -6.99
C ALA A 152 1.11 -9.86 -5.60
N ALA A 153 0.91 -10.95 -4.87
CA ALA A 153 1.69 -11.29 -3.69
C ALA A 153 2.91 -12.14 -4.10
N PHE A 154 3.99 -12.04 -3.33
CA PHE A 154 5.19 -12.88 -3.46
C PHE A 154 5.87 -13.05 -2.10
N ASP A 155 6.66 -14.11 -1.92
CA ASP A 155 7.43 -14.33 -0.69
C ASP A 155 8.91 -13.99 -0.92
N PRO A 156 9.39 -12.83 -0.46
CA PRO A 156 10.77 -12.41 -0.71
C PRO A 156 11.83 -13.34 -0.10
N ARG A 157 11.45 -14.21 0.84
CA ARG A 157 12.34 -15.20 1.44
C ARG A 157 12.71 -16.34 0.47
N ASP A 158 11.90 -16.52 -0.57
CA ASP A 158 12.15 -17.44 -1.71
C ASP A 158 12.31 -16.60 -2.98
N VAL A 159 13.51 -16.11 -3.22
CA VAL A 159 13.82 -15.23 -4.35
C VAL A 159 13.48 -15.89 -5.70
N ALA A 160 13.87 -17.15 -5.90
CA ALA A 160 13.60 -17.86 -7.15
C ALA A 160 12.11 -18.14 -7.37
N GLY A 161 11.40 -18.53 -6.30
CA GLY A 161 9.96 -18.71 -6.31
C GLY A 161 9.23 -17.39 -6.58
N SER A 162 9.69 -16.29 -5.99
CA SER A 162 9.13 -14.94 -6.21
C SER A 162 9.28 -14.49 -7.66
N VAL A 163 10.45 -14.65 -8.28
CA VAL A 163 10.68 -14.33 -9.69
C VAL A 163 9.71 -15.11 -10.58
N THR A 164 9.64 -16.42 -10.37
CA THR A 164 8.72 -17.30 -11.14
C THR A 164 7.27 -16.90 -10.97
N GLU A 165 6.86 -16.55 -9.75
CA GLU A 165 5.48 -16.19 -9.44
C GLU A 165 5.11 -14.81 -10.00
N LEU A 166 6.01 -13.83 -9.95
CA LEU A 166 5.79 -12.50 -10.56
C LEU A 166 5.63 -12.59 -12.08
N GLU A 167 6.45 -13.41 -12.76
CA GLU A 167 6.28 -13.67 -14.18
C GLU A 167 4.94 -14.34 -14.51
N ARG A 168 4.46 -15.25 -13.64
CA ARG A 168 3.17 -15.90 -13.77
C ARG A 168 2.04 -14.89 -13.52
N ALA A 169 2.15 -14.08 -12.49
CA ALA A 169 1.17 -13.06 -12.12
C ALA A 169 0.96 -12.03 -13.23
N ALA A 170 2.04 -11.59 -13.89
CA ALA A 170 1.93 -10.73 -15.06
C ALA A 170 1.13 -11.38 -16.21
N LYS A 171 1.33 -12.68 -16.45
CA LYS A 171 0.56 -13.45 -17.46
C LYS A 171 -0.91 -13.65 -17.07
N LEU A 172 -1.23 -13.66 -15.77
CA LEU A 172 -2.60 -13.66 -15.26
C LEU A 172 -3.30 -12.30 -15.38
N GLY A 173 -2.55 -11.24 -15.75
CA GLY A 173 -3.08 -9.88 -15.88
C GLY A 173 -3.12 -9.11 -14.57
N LEU A 174 -2.34 -9.51 -13.56
CA LEU A 174 -2.18 -8.71 -12.34
C LEU A 174 -1.35 -7.45 -12.64
N ASN A 175 -1.68 -6.35 -11.99
CA ASN A 175 -1.30 -4.99 -12.42
C ASN A 175 -0.07 -4.42 -11.72
N GLY A 176 0.60 -5.19 -10.90
CA GLY A 176 1.75 -4.81 -10.08
C GLY A 176 1.99 -5.86 -9.02
N ALA A 177 2.79 -5.55 -8.01
CA ALA A 177 3.02 -6.43 -6.87
C ALA A 177 3.00 -5.65 -5.56
N VAL A 178 2.60 -6.29 -4.46
CA VAL A 178 2.61 -5.73 -3.12
C VAL A 178 3.62 -6.44 -2.24
N LEU A 179 4.39 -5.66 -1.49
CA LEU A 179 5.26 -6.13 -0.41
C LEU A 179 4.86 -5.41 0.88
N ASN A 180 4.49 -6.17 1.90
CA ASN A 180 4.16 -5.62 3.22
C ASN A 180 5.45 -5.32 4.00
N SER A 181 6.22 -4.34 3.51
CA SER A 181 7.49 -3.84 3.99
C SER A 181 8.49 -4.97 4.31
N HIS A 182 9.03 -5.02 5.52
CA HIS A 182 10.13 -5.93 5.88
C HIS A 182 9.66 -7.34 6.29
N TRP A 183 10.61 -8.27 6.35
CA TRP A 183 10.45 -9.59 6.98
C TRP A 183 11.63 -9.84 7.92
N GLN A 184 11.35 -9.85 9.21
CA GLN A 184 12.35 -10.06 10.28
C GLN A 184 13.54 -9.07 10.21
N GLY A 185 13.30 -7.84 9.75
CA GLY A 185 14.31 -6.80 9.62
C GLY A 185 15.11 -6.81 8.31
N HIS A 186 14.82 -7.73 7.40
CA HIS A 186 15.33 -7.69 6.02
C HIS A 186 14.43 -6.83 5.14
N TYR A 187 15.02 -6.13 4.19
CA TYR A 187 14.35 -5.24 3.25
C TYR A 187 14.77 -5.57 1.81
N ILE A 188 13.92 -5.25 0.84
CA ILE A 188 14.14 -5.63 -0.56
C ILE A 188 15.31 -4.87 -1.23
N ASP A 189 15.84 -3.84 -0.60
CA ASP A 189 17.01 -3.10 -1.03
C ASP A 189 18.33 -3.88 -0.90
N GLU A 190 18.36 -4.95 -0.08
CA GLU A 190 19.53 -5.84 0.03
C GLU A 190 19.78 -6.56 -1.32
N GLN A 191 21.02 -6.62 -1.76
CA GLN A 191 21.37 -7.09 -3.12
C GLN A 191 20.94 -8.53 -3.40
N ASP A 192 20.83 -9.37 -2.38
CA ASP A 192 20.36 -10.77 -2.52
C ASP A 192 18.92 -10.84 -3.06
N TYR A 193 18.12 -9.79 -2.88
CA TYR A 193 16.73 -9.70 -3.36
C TYR A 193 16.57 -8.96 -4.70
N TRP A 194 17.64 -8.41 -5.26
CA TRP A 194 17.59 -7.68 -6.53
C TRP A 194 17.06 -8.47 -7.73
N PRO A 195 17.18 -9.81 -7.82
CA PRO A 195 16.49 -10.57 -8.87
C PRO A 195 14.97 -10.36 -8.87
N ILE A 196 14.35 -10.07 -7.71
CA ILE A 196 12.92 -9.73 -7.61
C ILE A 196 12.67 -8.36 -8.24
N LEU A 197 13.52 -7.37 -7.97
CA LEU A 197 13.40 -6.02 -8.56
C LEU A 197 13.60 -6.07 -10.08
N GLU A 198 14.54 -6.89 -10.57
CA GLU A 198 14.74 -7.13 -11.99
C GLU A 198 13.50 -7.75 -12.65
N ALA A 199 12.87 -8.75 -11.99
CA ALA A 199 11.66 -9.38 -12.50
C ALA A 199 10.48 -8.40 -12.53
N LEU A 200 10.33 -7.51 -11.54
CA LEU A 200 9.31 -6.46 -11.51
C LEU A 200 9.50 -5.49 -12.69
N GLU A 201 10.72 -4.98 -12.90
CA GLU A 201 11.01 -4.10 -14.03
C GLU A 201 10.79 -4.78 -15.38
N ALA A 202 11.26 -6.01 -15.53
CA ALA A 202 11.18 -6.78 -16.79
C ALA A 202 9.74 -7.11 -17.20
N ASN A 203 8.85 -7.30 -16.23
CA ASN A 203 7.44 -7.58 -16.46
C ASN A 203 6.53 -6.32 -16.38
N ASP A 204 7.13 -5.15 -16.29
CA ASP A 204 6.42 -3.85 -16.19
C ASP A 204 5.42 -3.79 -15.01
N LEU A 205 5.78 -4.40 -13.88
CA LEU A 205 5.00 -4.44 -12.65
C LEU A 205 5.49 -3.35 -11.68
N ALA A 206 4.61 -2.46 -11.26
CA ALA A 206 4.91 -1.53 -10.18
C ALA A 206 4.97 -2.27 -8.84
N LEU A 207 5.95 -1.93 -8.00
CA LEU A 207 6.04 -2.43 -6.62
C LEU A 207 5.29 -1.48 -5.70
N TYR A 208 4.31 -1.98 -4.97
CA TYR A 208 3.67 -1.27 -3.88
C TYR A 208 4.28 -1.71 -2.55
N ILE A 209 4.88 -0.79 -1.80
CA ILE A 209 5.32 -1.06 -0.42
C ILE A 209 4.22 -0.58 0.52
N HIS A 210 3.53 -1.54 1.14
CA HIS A 210 2.55 -1.30 2.18
C HIS A 210 3.21 -1.48 3.55
N PRO A 211 2.87 -0.69 4.56
CA PRO A 211 3.44 -0.83 5.90
C PRO A 211 3.08 -2.15 6.57
N THR A 212 3.94 -2.57 7.49
CA THR A 212 3.66 -3.61 8.50
C THR A 212 4.14 -3.15 9.86
N ALA A 213 4.02 -3.99 10.90
CA ALA A 213 4.58 -3.64 12.20
C ALA A 213 6.09 -3.42 12.08
N PRO A 214 6.63 -2.31 12.61
CA PRO A 214 8.04 -1.98 12.45
C PRO A 214 8.94 -3.02 13.13
N PHE A 215 10.13 -3.21 12.57
CA PHE A 215 11.13 -4.07 13.17
C PHE A 215 11.51 -3.58 14.55
N ASN A 216 11.48 -3.62 15.56
CA ASN A 216 11.59 -3.02 16.90
C ASN A 216 10.30 -2.32 17.35
N GLY A 217 9.15 -2.90 17.07
CA GLY A 217 7.83 -2.38 17.42
C GLY A 217 7.66 -2.01 18.89
N ALA A 218 8.38 -2.68 19.80
CA ALA A 218 8.37 -2.38 21.23
C ALA A 218 8.74 -0.91 21.56
N HIS A 219 9.57 -0.25 20.76
CA HIS A 219 9.90 1.17 20.95
C HIS A 219 8.71 2.09 20.74
N TYR A 220 7.79 1.69 19.86
CA TYR A 220 6.55 2.43 19.55
C TYR A 220 5.44 2.04 20.52
N GLU A 221 5.28 0.74 20.79
CA GLU A 221 4.24 0.18 21.67
C GLU A 221 4.34 0.76 23.08
N THR A 222 5.54 0.77 23.66
CA THR A 222 5.77 1.30 25.01
C THR A 222 5.49 2.81 25.14
N ARG A 223 5.40 3.53 24.03
CA ARG A 223 5.10 4.97 23.97
C ARG A 223 3.69 5.27 23.48
N GLY A 224 2.90 4.26 23.15
CA GLY A 224 1.50 4.39 22.74
C GLY A 224 1.29 4.91 21.30
N PHE A 225 2.30 4.85 20.42
CA PHE A 225 2.17 5.24 19.00
C PHE A 225 2.62 4.15 18.01
N PHE A 226 2.26 2.92 18.33
CA PHE A 226 2.41 1.77 17.45
C PHE A 226 1.50 1.90 16.19
N GLY A 227 1.85 1.21 15.11
CA GLY A 227 1.06 1.17 13.88
C GLY A 227 1.05 2.52 13.14
N ALA A 228 -0.09 2.89 12.60
CA ALA A 228 -0.27 4.08 11.74
C ALA A 228 0.08 5.42 12.41
N LEU A 229 0.09 5.48 13.76
CA LEU A 229 0.49 6.69 14.47
C LEU A 229 1.98 7.02 14.34
N GLY A 230 2.84 6.05 14.03
CA GLY A 230 4.27 6.31 13.93
C GLY A 230 5.11 5.13 13.48
N GLY A 231 4.79 3.92 13.90
CA GLY A 231 5.58 2.74 13.54
C GLY A 231 5.60 2.46 12.04
N PHE A 232 4.44 2.44 11.41
CA PHE A 232 4.30 2.21 9.97
C PHE A 232 5.00 3.26 9.12
N PRO A 233 4.79 4.58 9.35
CA PRO A 233 5.51 5.62 8.62
C PRO A 233 7.02 5.47 8.65
N HIS A 234 7.59 5.19 9.82
CA HIS A 234 9.04 5.05 9.95
C HIS A 234 9.59 3.81 9.25
N ASP A 235 8.85 2.72 9.23
CA ASP A 235 9.27 1.49 8.55
C ASP A 235 9.27 1.67 7.03
N VAL A 236 8.20 2.22 6.46
CA VAL A 236 8.14 2.53 5.02
C VAL A 236 9.17 3.58 4.61
N TRP A 237 9.42 4.59 5.48
CA TRP A 237 10.47 5.57 5.28
C TRP A 237 11.84 4.89 5.17
N LEU A 238 12.17 4.02 6.12
CA LEU A 238 13.45 3.28 6.14
C LEU A 238 13.59 2.43 4.88
N HIS A 239 12.56 1.69 4.51
CA HIS A 239 12.55 0.83 3.34
C HIS A 239 12.75 1.62 2.04
N THR A 240 11.98 2.69 1.84
CA THR A 240 12.06 3.55 0.64
C THR A 240 13.44 4.18 0.49
N MET A 241 13.98 4.71 1.59
CA MET A 241 15.33 5.29 1.60
C MET A 241 16.40 4.21 1.39
N GLY A 242 16.20 3.00 1.91
CA GLY A 242 17.03 1.85 1.63
C GLY A 242 17.13 1.55 0.13
N ILE A 243 15.98 1.46 -0.57
CA ILE A 243 15.93 1.23 -2.04
C ILE A 243 16.68 2.34 -2.79
N ILE A 244 16.50 3.61 -2.41
CA ILE A 244 17.25 4.71 -3.03
C ILE A 244 18.74 4.55 -2.77
N PHE A 245 19.15 4.44 -1.51
CA PHE A 245 20.57 4.46 -1.13
C PHE A 245 21.33 3.14 -1.41
N SER A 246 20.63 2.05 -1.73
CA SER A 246 21.28 0.84 -2.28
C SER A 246 21.74 1.03 -3.73
N GLY A 247 21.19 2.05 -4.45
CA GLY A 247 21.41 2.23 -5.87
C GLY A 247 20.50 1.38 -6.75
N ALA A 248 19.45 0.79 -6.17
CA ALA A 248 18.51 -0.06 -6.91
C ALA A 248 17.88 0.66 -8.10
N PHE A 249 17.46 1.93 -7.95
CA PHE A 249 16.92 2.70 -9.07
C PHE A 249 17.95 3.08 -10.13
N ASP A 250 19.23 3.18 -9.78
CA ASP A 250 20.31 3.35 -10.77
C ASP A 250 20.53 2.09 -11.60
N ARG A 251 20.29 0.92 -11.00
CA ARG A 251 20.39 -0.38 -11.65
C ARG A 251 19.13 -0.76 -12.43
N PHE A 252 17.95 -0.37 -11.91
CA PHE A 252 16.63 -0.64 -12.46
C PHE A 252 15.88 0.68 -12.68
N PRO A 253 16.25 1.48 -13.70
CA PRO A 253 15.74 2.84 -13.87
C PRO A 253 14.27 2.93 -14.25
N LYS A 254 13.66 1.85 -14.72
CA LYS A 254 12.23 1.78 -15.05
C LYS A 254 11.38 1.21 -13.91
N LEU A 255 12.01 0.77 -12.82
CA LEU A 255 11.28 0.27 -11.66
C LEU A 255 10.37 1.38 -11.10
N ARG A 256 9.09 1.07 -10.93
CA ARG A 256 8.10 1.95 -10.35
C ARG A 256 7.82 1.50 -8.91
N LEU A 257 7.98 2.42 -7.98
CA LEU A 257 7.66 2.23 -6.57
C LEU A 257 6.43 3.07 -6.20
N VAL A 258 5.46 2.46 -5.54
CA VAL A 258 4.29 3.15 -4.98
C VAL A 258 4.32 3.00 -3.46
N ILE A 259 4.08 4.09 -2.74
CA ILE A 259 4.00 4.12 -1.27
C ILE A 259 2.75 4.87 -0.83
N GLY A 260 2.16 4.42 0.26
CA GLY A 260 0.92 4.97 0.82
C GLY A 260 1.08 6.33 1.51
N HIS A 261 -0.02 6.78 2.11
CA HIS A 261 -0.12 7.78 3.18
C HIS A 261 0.65 9.09 2.89
N MET A 262 0.47 9.64 1.68
CA MET A 262 1.16 10.85 1.21
C MET A 262 2.69 10.73 1.26
N GLY A 263 3.22 9.51 1.01
CA GLY A 263 4.65 9.25 0.98
C GLY A 263 5.32 9.37 2.35
N GLU A 264 4.59 9.08 3.43
CA GLU A 264 5.09 9.01 4.80
C GLU A 264 5.94 10.24 5.20
N CYS A 265 5.44 11.44 4.86
CA CYS A 265 6.09 12.73 5.08
C CYS A 265 7.42 12.95 4.32
N MET A 266 7.88 12.02 3.49
CA MET A 266 9.13 12.19 2.74
C MET A 266 9.11 13.37 1.74
N PRO A 267 7.99 13.69 1.05
CA PRO A 267 7.95 14.85 0.18
C PRO A 267 8.32 16.17 0.85
N LEU A 268 7.99 16.33 2.14
CA LEU A 268 8.35 17.51 2.92
C LEU A 268 9.87 17.63 3.16
N GLN A 269 10.61 16.54 3.03
CA GLN A 269 12.04 16.48 3.38
C GLN A 269 12.97 16.48 2.16
N LEU A 270 12.48 16.50 0.92
CA LEU A 270 13.29 16.32 -0.30
C LEU A 270 14.47 17.29 -0.38
N TYR A 271 14.25 18.58 -0.12
CA TYR A 271 15.33 19.56 -0.08
C TYR A 271 16.44 19.17 0.92
N ARG A 272 16.05 18.70 2.10
CA ARG A 272 16.99 18.28 3.13
C ARG A 272 17.75 17.02 2.75
N PHE A 273 17.09 16.08 2.07
CA PHE A 273 17.73 14.85 1.59
C PHE A 273 18.83 15.18 0.59
N ASP A 274 18.54 15.99 -0.43
CA ASP A 274 19.51 16.40 -1.45
C ASP A 274 20.69 17.16 -0.82
N TRP A 275 20.38 18.09 0.09
CA TRP A 275 21.42 18.88 0.77
C TRP A 275 22.34 18.00 1.64
N MET A 276 21.75 17.03 2.35
CA MET A 276 22.51 16.13 3.23
C MET A 276 23.29 15.09 2.44
N GLN A 277 22.75 14.59 1.32
CA GLN A 277 23.46 13.70 0.41
C GLN A 277 24.73 14.36 -0.13
N GLY A 278 24.64 15.57 -0.68
CA GLY A 278 25.81 16.31 -1.17
C GLY A 278 26.89 16.52 -0.08
N ASN A 279 26.48 16.68 1.18
CA ASN A 279 27.40 16.74 2.31
C ASN A 279 28.02 15.37 2.67
N ALA A 280 27.24 14.28 2.55
CA ALA A 280 27.71 12.94 2.85
C ALA A 280 28.76 12.49 1.82
N ASP A 281 28.55 12.79 0.55
CA ASP A 281 29.50 12.52 -0.54
C ASP A 281 30.87 13.20 -0.27
N ASN A 282 30.85 14.39 0.32
CA ASN A 282 32.05 15.12 0.70
C ASN A 282 32.69 14.66 2.02
N ARG A 283 32.01 13.86 2.82
CA ARG A 283 32.43 13.38 4.14
C ARG A 283 32.63 11.86 4.19
N ALA A 284 32.62 11.19 3.05
CA ALA A 284 32.90 9.76 2.96
C ALA A 284 34.23 9.45 3.63
N GLY A 285 34.21 8.63 4.66
CA GLY A 285 35.39 8.28 5.46
C GLY A 285 35.45 8.88 6.87
N LEU A 286 34.62 9.86 7.22
CA LEU A 286 34.63 10.45 8.57
C LEU A 286 33.86 9.63 9.63
N ARG A 287 33.09 8.60 9.23
CA ARG A 287 32.19 7.85 10.13
C ARG A 287 32.47 6.35 10.25
N GLY A 288 33.61 5.84 9.80
CA GLY A 288 34.05 4.47 10.06
C GLY A 288 33.08 3.34 9.60
N GLY A 289 32.16 3.61 8.65
CA GLY A 289 31.26 2.65 8.06
C GLY A 289 31.63 2.33 6.61
N GLN A 290 30.92 1.40 5.98
CA GLN A 290 30.98 1.22 4.52
C GLN A 290 30.66 2.57 3.86
N PRO A 291 31.42 2.99 2.83
CA PRO A 291 31.07 4.19 2.09
C PRO A 291 29.67 3.99 1.48
N PRO A 292 28.78 4.98 1.56
CA PRO A 292 27.49 4.89 0.90
C PRO A 292 27.70 4.66 -0.60
N VAL A 293 26.79 3.89 -1.22
CA VAL A 293 26.76 3.78 -2.69
C VAL A 293 26.64 5.20 -3.26
N LYS A 294 27.50 5.54 -4.20
CA LYS A 294 27.41 6.83 -4.86
C LYS A 294 26.26 6.81 -5.84
N LEU A 295 25.17 7.47 -5.50
CA LEU A 295 24.00 7.61 -6.36
C LEU A 295 24.34 8.43 -7.61
N GLN A 296 23.72 8.09 -8.74
CA GLN A 296 23.86 8.83 -10.01
C GLN A 296 23.14 10.18 -9.97
N HIS A 297 22.09 10.29 -9.14
CA HIS A 297 21.21 11.46 -9.07
C HIS A 297 20.96 11.89 -7.62
N PRO A 298 20.49 13.13 -7.39
CA PRO A 298 19.96 13.54 -6.09
C PRO A 298 18.75 12.70 -5.68
N VAL A 299 18.49 12.57 -4.37
CA VAL A 299 17.35 11.81 -3.85
C VAL A 299 16.02 12.27 -4.45
N SER A 300 15.82 13.58 -4.62
CA SER A 300 14.61 14.16 -5.22
C SER A 300 14.37 13.65 -6.66
N TYR A 301 15.42 13.37 -7.41
CA TYR A 301 15.29 12.81 -8.77
C TYR A 301 14.50 11.51 -8.78
N TYR A 302 14.78 10.59 -7.84
CA TYR A 302 14.07 9.30 -7.77
C TYR A 302 12.61 9.47 -7.37
N PHE A 303 12.29 10.46 -6.53
CA PHE A 303 10.89 10.81 -6.24
C PHE A 303 10.15 11.33 -7.47
N HIS A 304 10.81 12.09 -8.34
CA HIS A 304 10.20 12.60 -9.57
C HIS A 304 10.14 11.57 -10.71
N ASN A 305 10.95 10.48 -10.67
CA ASN A 305 11.05 9.55 -11.79
C ASN A 305 10.56 8.12 -11.48
N ASN A 306 10.79 7.64 -10.26
CA ASN A 306 10.56 6.24 -9.89
C ASN A 306 9.47 6.05 -8.84
N ILE A 307 9.11 7.11 -8.08
CA ILE A 307 8.23 6.98 -6.91
C ILE A 307 6.89 7.69 -7.16
N TRP A 308 5.82 7.01 -6.79
CA TRP A 308 4.46 7.53 -6.71
C TRP A 308 3.96 7.39 -5.28
N ILE A 309 3.05 8.27 -4.90
CA ILE A 309 2.45 8.24 -3.57
C ILE A 309 0.93 8.17 -3.67
N THR A 310 0.29 7.59 -2.65
CA THR A 310 -1.17 7.54 -2.60
C THR A 310 -1.72 8.43 -1.49
N THR A 311 -3.00 8.79 -1.62
CA THR A 311 -3.72 9.58 -0.61
C THR A 311 -4.29 8.73 0.52
N SER A 312 -4.01 7.45 0.56
CA SER A 312 -4.47 6.50 1.57
C SER A 312 -4.38 7.10 2.98
N GLY A 313 -5.43 7.01 3.73
CA GLY A 313 -5.47 7.51 5.11
C GLY A 313 -5.35 9.03 5.30
N VAL A 314 -5.17 9.84 4.23
CA VAL A 314 -4.92 11.28 4.32
C VAL A 314 -5.83 12.08 3.36
N ALA A 315 -7.12 12.12 3.64
CA ALA A 315 -8.10 12.93 2.90
C ALA A 315 -8.00 14.42 3.29
N TRP A 316 -6.80 15.00 3.22
CA TRP A 316 -6.52 16.37 3.65
C TRP A 316 -5.96 17.20 2.51
N GLU A 317 -6.79 18.09 1.96
CA GLU A 317 -6.49 18.90 0.79
C GLU A 317 -5.12 19.62 0.82
N PRO A 318 -4.70 20.29 1.93
CA PRO A 318 -3.40 20.96 1.96
C PRO A 318 -2.21 20.01 1.75
N ALA A 319 -2.26 18.79 2.29
CA ALA A 319 -1.19 17.81 2.09
C ALA A 319 -1.17 17.30 0.63
N ILE A 320 -2.34 17.06 0.06
CA ILE A 320 -2.48 16.57 -1.33
C ILE A 320 -1.96 17.63 -2.31
N LYS A 321 -2.38 18.90 -2.15
CA LYS A 321 -1.90 20.01 -2.98
C LYS A 321 -0.40 20.23 -2.85
N PHE A 322 0.13 20.19 -1.62
CA PHE A 322 1.57 20.27 -1.38
C PHE A 322 2.35 19.17 -2.13
N CYS A 323 1.89 17.94 -2.04
CA CYS A 323 2.56 16.82 -2.72
C CYS A 323 2.45 16.92 -4.25
N MET A 324 1.31 17.36 -4.78
CA MET A 324 1.16 17.65 -6.20
C MET A 324 2.13 18.75 -6.67
N ASP A 325 2.30 19.80 -5.87
CA ASP A 325 3.22 20.90 -6.20
C ASP A 325 4.69 20.48 -6.14
N VAL A 326 5.04 19.63 -5.17
CA VAL A 326 6.44 19.22 -4.93
C VAL A 326 6.87 18.08 -5.84
N LEU A 327 6.01 17.07 -6.07
CA LEU A 327 6.36 15.87 -6.83
C LEU A 327 5.93 15.93 -8.30
N GLY A 328 4.96 16.77 -8.60
CA GLY A 328 4.19 16.74 -9.83
C GLY A 328 2.84 16.04 -9.63
N PRO A 329 1.76 16.57 -10.22
CA PRO A 329 0.42 16.01 -10.07
C PRO A 329 0.30 14.58 -10.60
N GLU A 330 1.16 14.17 -11.55
CA GLU A 330 1.21 12.81 -12.10
C GLU A 330 1.79 11.77 -11.15
N ARG A 331 2.28 12.19 -9.97
CA ARG A 331 2.90 11.32 -8.95
C ARG A 331 1.98 11.00 -7.78
N VAL A 332 0.79 11.59 -7.73
CA VAL A 332 -0.17 11.39 -6.64
C VAL A 332 -1.36 10.59 -7.12
N LEU A 333 -1.68 9.48 -6.45
CA LEU A 333 -2.78 8.58 -6.75
C LEU A 333 -3.84 8.63 -5.66
N TYR A 334 -5.09 8.47 -6.05
CA TYR A 334 -6.18 8.30 -5.10
C TYR A 334 -6.17 6.91 -4.46
N ALA A 335 -6.41 6.84 -3.16
CA ALA A 335 -6.60 5.61 -2.39
C ALA A 335 -7.42 5.88 -1.13
N MET A 336 -8.04 4.84 -0.57
CA MET A 336 -8.86 4.94 0.63
C MET A 336 -8.28 4.23 1.85
N ASP A 337 -7.56 3.11 1.66
CA ASP A 337 -7.15 2.18 2.70
C ASP A 337 -8.33 1.31 3.21
N TYR A 338 -9.20 0.86 2.28
CA TYR A 338 -10.30 -0.04 2.63
C TYR A 338 -9.76 -1.40 3.13
N PRO A 339 -10.29 -1.99 4.18
CA PRO A 339 -11.39 -1.52 5.02
C PRO A 339 -10.94 -0.78 6.29
N TYR A 340 -9.66 -0.48 6.46
CA TYR A 340 -9.09 0.12 7.66
C TYR A 340 -9.51 1.58 7.84
N GLN A 341 -9.51 2.33 6.73
CA GLN A 341 -10.03 3.69 6.69
C GLN A 341 -10.92 3.84 5.46
N GLN A 342 -12.17 4.23 5.70
CA GLN A 342 -13.13 4.47 4.64
C GLN A 342 -14.23 5.39 5.15
N SER A 343 -14.62 6.37 4.35
CA SER A 343 -15.63 7.32 4.76
C SER A 343 -16.24 8.02 3.55
N TYR A 344 -17.56 8.08 3.54
CA TYR A 344 -18.31 8.87 2.56
C TYR A 344 -17.88 10.34 2.56
N ASP A 345 -17.66 10.93 3.75
CA ASP A 345 -17.25 12.32 3.86
C ASP A 345 -15.85 12.58 3.33
N GLU A 346 -14.95 11.58 3.41
CA GLU A 346 -13.63 11.66 2.78
C GLU A 346 -13.72 11.66 1.27
N VAL A 347 -14.49 10.76 0.67
CA VAL A 347 -14.72 10.78 -0.79
C VAL A 347 -15.33 12.11 -1.24
N ALA A 348 -16.35 12.59 -0.52
CA ALA A 348 -16.96 13.89 -0.80
C ALA A 348 -15.98 15.07 -0.63
N ALA A 349 -14.94 14.93 0.20
CA ALA A 349 -13.90 15.95 0.34
C ALA A 349 -13.07 16.08 -0.94
N TYR A 350 -12.73 14.97 -1.60
CA TYR A 350 -12.04 15.02 -2.90
C TYR A 350 -12.87 15.71 -3.98
N ASP A 351 -14.19 15.49 -4.00
CA ASP A 351 -15.07 16.16 -4.96
C ASP A 351 -15.10 17.68 -4.77
N ARG A 352 -15.02 18.14 -3.52
CA ARG A 352 -15.00 19.57 -3.15
C ARG A 352 -13.62 20.22 -3.23
N MET A 353 -12.57 19.44 -3.41
CA MET A 353 -11.20 19.96 -3.43
C MET A 353 -11.05 21.05 -4.51
N ASP A 354 -10.47 22.19 -4.12
CA ASP A 354 -10.22 23.32 -5.00
C ASP A 354 -8.92 23.11 -5.81
N ILE A 355 -9.03 22.26 -6.83
CA ILE A 355 -8.02 22.01 -7.85
C ILE A 355 -8.68 22.00 -9.24
N ALA A 356 -7.89 22.25 -10.27
CA ALA A 356 -8.38 22.23 -11.64
C ALA A 356 -8.99 20.85 -12.01
N PRO A 357 -10.06 20.81 -12.83
CA PRO A 357 -10.76 19.56 -13.16
C PRO A 357 -9.87 18.48 -13.79
N ASP A 358 -8.90 18.86 -14.59
CA ASP A 358 -7.91 17.96 -15.18
C ASP A 358 -6.96 17.36 -14.14
N LEU A 359 -6.52 18.14 -13.16
CA LEU A 359 -5.72 17.65 -12.05
C LEU A 359 -6.54 16.70 -11.16
N LYS A 360 -7.82 16.99 -10.98
CA LYS A 360 -8.72 16.09 -10.23
C LYS A 360 -8.87 14.76 -10.95
N LYS A 361 -9.08 14.77 -12.27
CA LYS A 361 -9.12 13.55 -13.07
C LYS A 361 -7.81 12.78 -13.02
N MET A 362 -6.67 13.47 -13.10
CA MET A 362 -5.36 12.82 -12.94
C MET A 362 -5.25 12.09 -11.59
N LEU A 363 -5.59 12.77 -10.49
CA LEU A 363 -5.56 12.21 -9.14
C LEU A 363 -6.46 10.98 -9.01
N MET A 364 -7.71 11.10 -9.45
CA MET A 364 -8.75 10.10 -9.20
C MET A 364 -8.68 8.90 -10.16
N GLU A 365 -8.14 9.09 -11.37
CA GLU A 365 -8.21 8.08 -12.44
C GLU A 365 -6.89 7.90 -13.21
N ASP A 366 -6.40 8.94 -13.90
CA ASP A 366 -5.42 8.76 -14.97
C ASP A 366 -4.08 8.25 -14.46
N ASN A 367 -3.65 8.69 -13.28
CA ASN A 367 -2.39 8.28 -12.68
C ASN A 367 -2.41 6.79 -12.30
N ALA A 368 -3.51 6.31 -11.70
CA ALA A 368 -3.66 4.89 -11.38
C ALA A 368 -3.59 4.02 -12.64
N ARG A 369 -4.30 4.43 -13.73
CA ARG A 369 -4.27 3.73 -15.01
C ARG A 369 -2.85 3.63 -15.57
N ARG A 370 -2.10 4.72 -15.51
CA ARG A 370 -0.72 4.78 -16.04
C ARG A 370 0.25 3.95 -15.22
N VAL A 371 0.19 4.06 -13.90
CA VAL A 371 1.17 3.40 -13.01
C VAL A 371 0.98 1.90 -12.98
N PHE A 372 -0.26 1.45 -13.00
CA PHE A 372 -0.61 0.04 -12.87
C PHE A 372 -1.10 -0.60 -14.18
N ASN A 373 -0.96 0.07 -15.32
CA ASN A 373 -1.41 -0.43 -16.62
C ASN A 373 -2.88 -0.91 -16.60
N LEU A 374 -3.77 -0.15 -15.92
CA LEU A 374 -5.17 -0.55 -15.78
C LEU A 374 -5.93 -0.35 -17.09
N PRO A 375 -6.93 -1.19 -17.37
CA PRO A 375 -7.78 -1.06 -18.55
C PRO A 375 -8.56 0.26 -18.53
N ALA A 376 -8.88 0.76 -19.74
CA ALA A 376 -9.62 2.00 -19.95
C ALA A 376 -11.05 1.96 -19.36
#